data_f938cde0ba10f5eba1bbd1b8616c9b3a
#
_entry.id   f938cde0ba10f5eba1bbd1b8616c9b3a
#
_cell.length_a   1.000
_cell.length_b   1.000
_cell.length_c   1.000
_cell.angle_alpha   90.00
_cell.angle_beta   90.00
_cell.angle_gamma   90.00
#
_symmetry.space_group_name_H-M   'P 1'
#
loop_
_entity.id
_entity.type
_entity.pdbx_description
1 polymer ?
#
loop_
_entity_poly.entity_id
_entity_poly.type
_entity_poly.pdbx_seq_one_letter_code
_entity_poly.pdbx_strand_id
1 'polypeptide(L)'
;MQTYNFSAADFQTMQKDMFKFLFDFTAIPSVSSDEKEACEYIYQEFFKLPGVVVERQYLDNSIMDDPYWNPGPYFANDYTGHFNVIATWKGTGEQAPVYVNAHIDTVMACSPDLMPPHADDDDRIYGLGVHDDKGHVAAIYGAFKYLSEHNVKLPFDVIGHLVVEEEIGGNGSLWAVRHAKEKGQCALMLDGNEGLLMHACRGCIWPRITCTGISCHPGDRKKQKFASAYDYLQKAIEDVREAHAEYCAWLKDHPVKYFEDEVPPLNIGMIHAGNWPATVPTEAFTQMVYGVFPGADYNINSVERKRIEDKLATDPDLAGHYKVEFTFDVMAGVTDVEDPLVQEFHQAAVDADLSATIGVFNAACDIGFYRNLMGVPAINFGVGEKNAHSMHESIKVSDVLKLSHAVTNFLAIRGMRPGPSI
;
A
#
# COMPACT_ATOMS: atom_id res chain seq x y z
N MET A 1 -12.32 7.25 34.95
CA MET A 1 -12.15 7.12 33.47
C MET A 1 -12.42 8.50 32.89
N GLN A 2 -11.47 9.01 32.15
CA GLN A 2 -11.65 10.27 31.43
C GLN A 2 -12.55 9.98 30.21
N THR A 3 -13.72 10.59 30.15
CA THR A 3 -14.59 10.48 28.98
C THR A 3 -14.15 11.54 27.98
N TYR A 4 -13.66 11.08 26.84
CA TYR A 4 -13.37 11.96 25.71
C TYR A 4 -14.68 12.16 24.93
N ASN A 5 -15.03 13.40 24.64
CA ASN A 5 -16.18 13.74 23.81
C ASN A 5 -15.67 14.73 22.74
N PHE A 6 -15.32 14.20 21.59
CA PHE A 6 -14.82 14.99 20.48
C PHE A 6 -16.00 15.43 19.61
N SER A 7 -16.10 16.73 19.34
CA SER A 7 -17.22 17.28 18.60
C SER A 7 -16.88 17.39 17.10
N ALA A 8 -17.76 16.89 16.25
CA ALA A 8 -17.65 17.10 14.81
C ALA A 8 -17.54 18.60 14.43
N ALA A 9 -18.14 19.50 15.23
CA ALA A 9 -18.06 20.93 15.02
C ALA A 9 -16.64 21.48 15.17
N ASP A 10 -15.82 20.89 16.07
CA ASP A 10 -14.43 21.31 16.26
C ASP A 10 -13.61 21.02 14.99
N PHE A 11 -13.82 19.85 14.36
CA PHE A 11 -13.15 19.52 13.09
C PHE A 11 -13.58 20.42 11.95
N GLN A 12 -14.85 20.85 11.91
CA GLN A 12 -15.31 21.81 10.89
C GLN A 12 -14.59 23.16 11.00
N THR A 13 -14.18 23.58 12.19
CA THR A 13 -13.40 24.81 12.35
C THR A 13 -12.03 24.75 11.66
N MET A 14 -11.51 23.53 11.41
CA MET A 14 -10.21 23.30 10.79
C MET A 14 -10.29 23.31 9.24
N GLN A 15 -11.47 23.45 8.63
CA GLN A 15 -11.70 23.34 7.17
C GLN A 15 -10.68 24.14 6.34
N LYS A 16 -10.46 25.39 6.68
CA LYS A 16 -9.55 26.28 5.91
C LYS A 16 -8.08 25.85 6.04
N ASP A 17 -7.67 25.47 7.25
CA ASP A 17 -6.30 25.05 7.51
C ASP A 17 -6.02 23.72 6.79
N MET A 18 -6.97 22.79 6.84
CA MET A 18 -6.85 21.49 6.19
C MET A 18 -6.88 21.61 4.67
N PHE A 19 -7.75 22.50 4.12
CA PHE A 19 -7.76 22.81 2.69
C PHE A 19 -6.37 23.31 2.25
N LYS A 20 -5.84 24.32 2.95
CA LYS A 20 -4.52 24.86 2.64
C LYS A 20 -3.43 23.83 2.73
N PHE A 21 -3.41 23.04 3.83
CA PHE A 21 -2.42 21.98 4.03
C PHE A 21 -2.45 20.99 2.85
N LEU A 22 -3.62 20.44 2.53
CA LEU A 22 -3.76 19.43 1.50
C LEU A 22 -3.47 19.98 0.10
N PHE A 23 -3.93 21.21 -0.19
CA PHE A 23 -3.68 21.86 -1.48
C PHE A 23 -2.17 22.09 -1.70
N ASP A 24 -1.48 22.65 -0.72
CA ASP A 24 -0.03 22.89 -0.78
C ASP A 24 0.74 21.55 -0.88
N PHE A 25 0.32 20.53 -0.13
CA PHE A 25 0.94 19.21 -0.18
C PHE A 25 0.73 18.54 -1.55
N THR A 26 -0.47 18.64 -2.12
CA THR A 26 -0.76 18.08 -3.46
C THR A 26 0.05 18.76 -4.56
N ALA A 27 0.39 20.07 -4.37
CA ALA A 27 1.23 20.81 -5.32
C ALA A 27 2.69 20.31 -5.40
N ILE A 28 3.14 19.55 -4.42
CA ILE A 28 4.51 18.99 -4.39
C ILE A 28 4.50 17.62 -5.06
N PRO A 29 5.22 17.41 -6.19
CA PRO A 29 5.36 16.10 -6.80
C PRO A 29 6.01 15.10 -5.82
N SER A 30 5.53 13.87 -5.82
CA SER A 30 6.04 12.80 -4.95
C SER A 30 5.87 11.42 -5.57
N VAL A 31 6.20 11.27 -6.86
CA VAL A 31 6.20 9.94 -7.50
C VAL A 31 7.14 9.03 -6.73
N SER A 32 6.74 7.77 -6.53
CA SER A 32 7.54 6.77 -5.79
C SER A 32 9.01 6.83 -6.18
N SER A 33 9.89 6.86 -5.18
CA SER A 33 11.34 7.09 -5.26
C SER A 33 11.78 8.55 -5.54
N ASP A 34 10.85 9.54 -5.54
CA ASP A 34 11.15 10.98 -5.64
C ASP A 34 10.27 11.81 -4.68
N GLU A 35 10.16 11.35 -3.42
CA GLU A 35 9.24 11.93 -2.42
C GLU A 35 9.90 12.99 -1.50
N LYS A 36 11.18 13.25 -1.66
CA LYS A 36 11.97 14.01 -0.69
C LYS A 36 11.40 15.37 -0.31
N GLU A 37 10.94 16.16 -1.29
CA GLU A 37 10.33 17.48 -1.02
C GLU A 37 8.99 17.34 -0.29
N ALA A 38 8.20 16.35 -0.65
CA ALA A 38 6.93 16.06 0.00
C ALA A 38 7.13 15.58 1.45
N CYS A 39 8.09 14.69 1.69
CA CYS A 39 8.49 14.26 3.03
C CYS A 39 8.96 15.43 3.89
N GLU A 40 9.77 16.32 3.33
CA GLU A 40 10.24 17.49 4.07
C GLU A 40 9.09 18.45 4.40
N TYR A 41 8.16 18.67 3.49
CA TYR A 41 6.94 19.45 3.76
C TYR A 41 6.16 18.85 4.94
N ILE A 42 5.88 17.56 4.91
CA ILE A 42 5.15 16.84 5.97
C ILE A 42 5.91 16.91 7.29
N TYR A 43 7.24 16.69 7.28
CA TYR A 43 8.07 16.84 8.47
C TYR A 43 7.90 18.23 9.10
N GLN A 44 7.95 19.30 8.31
CA GLN A 44 7.85 20.68 8.80
C GLN A 44 6.43 20.98 9.33
N GLU A 45 5.39 20.49 8.68
CA GLU A 45 4.01 20.74 9.14
C GLU A 45 3.71 20.04 10.47
N PHE A 46 4.11 18.78 10.63
CA PHE A 46 3.96 18.08 11.91
C PHE A 46 4.86 18.67 13.01
N PHE A 47 6.04 19.11 12.67
CA PHE A 47 6.97 19.75 13.63
C PHE A 47 6.41 21.05 14.24
N LYS A 48 5.50 21.73 13.55
CA LYS A 48 4.82 22.94 14.07
C LYS A 48 3.78 22.63 15.15
N LEU A 49 3.33 21.37 15.27
CA LEU A 49 2.29 20.99 16.23
C LEU A 49 2.86 20.83 17.64
N PRO A 50 2.46 21.65 18.64
CA PRO A 50 2.94 21.52 19.99
C PRO A 50 2.70 20.13 20.59
N GLY A 51 3.72 19.54 21.18
CA GLY A 51 3.63 18.22 21.82
C GLY A 51 3.82 17.04 20.87
N VAL A 52 3.99 17.27 19.58
CA VAL A 52 4.34 16.24 18.60
C VAL A 52 5.87 16.18 18.44
N VAL A 53 6.42 14.98 18.53
CA VAL A 53 7.83 14.70 18.22
C VAL A 53 7.90 14.15 16.82
N VAL A 54 8.76 14.74 15.98
CA VAL A 54 8.85 14.33 14.56
C VAL A 54 10.30 13.91 14.25
N GLU A 55 10.45 12.75 13.62
CA GLU A 55 11.74 12.18 13.24
C GLU A 55 11.78 11.91 11.73
N ARG A 56 12.91 12.14 11.07
CA ARG A 56 13.21 11.59 9.75
C ARG A 56 13.81 10.21 9.94
N GLN A 57 13.08 9.17 9.56
CA GLN A 57 13.57 7.81 9.58
C GLN A 57 14.19 7.50 8.22
N TYR A 58 15.49 7.76 8.10
CA TYR A 58 16.22 7.52 6.86
C TYR A 58 16.26 6.04 6.51
N LEU A 59 15.87 5.72 5.27
CA LEU A 59 16.13 4.42 4.67
C LEU A 59 17.59 4.37 4.23
N ASP A 60 18.18 3.19 4.21
CA ASP A 60 19.50 2.95 3.63
C ASP A 60 19.49 1.71 2.73
N ASN A 61 20.57 1.52 1.99
CA ASN A 61 20.67 0.48 0.98
C ASN A 61 20.61 -0.95 1.53
N SER A 62 20.69 -1.15 2.85
CA SER A 62 20.52 -2.48 3.47
C SER A 62 19.07 -3.00 3.37
N ILE A 63 18.10 -2.15 3.10
CA ILE A 63 16.72 -2.58 2.84
C ILE A 63 16.66 -3.55 1.65
N MET A 64 17.56 -3.41 0.67
CA MET A 64 17.61 -4.27 -0.51
C MET A 64 17.98 -5.72 -0.18
N ASP A 65 18.52 -5.98 1.00
CA ASP A 65 18.81 -7.32 1.50
C ASP A 65 17.60 -7.97 2.21
N ASP A 66 16.52 -7.20 2.48
CA ASP A 66 15.30 -7.74 3.07
C ASP A 66 14.53 -8.58 2.02
N PRO A 67 14.08 -9.80 2.37
CA PRO A 67 13.39 -10.69 1.44
C PRO A 67 12.04 -10.12 0.92
N TYR A 68 11.51 -9.08 1.56
CA TYR A 68 10.25 -8.42 1.17
C TYR A 68 10.48 -7.06 0.50
N TRP A 69 11.75 -6.72 0.21
CA TRP A 69 12.04 -5.52 -0.55
C TRP A 69 11.58 -5.65 -2.01
N ASN A 70 10.97 -4.59 -2.51
CA ASN A 70 10.48 -4.50 -3.88
C ASN A 70 11.30 -3.49 -4.67
N PRO A 71 11.94 -3.90 -5.79
CA PRO A 71 12.80 -3.00 -6.58
C PRO A 71 12.06 -1.85 -7.26
N GLY A 72 10.73 -1.97 -7.44
CA GLY A 72 9.94 -1.00 -8.18
C GLY A 72 10.38 -0.78 -9.63
N PRO A 73 9.55 -0.16 -10.46
CA PRO A 73 9.89 0.09 -11.87
C PRO A 73 10.77 1.34 -12.07
N TYR A 74 10.85 2.24 -11.09
CA TYR A 74 11.49 3.56 -11.25
C TYR A 74 12.71 3.74 -10.37
N PHE A 75 12.95 2.83 -9.43
CA PHE A 75 13.99 2.98 -8.43
C PHE A 75 15.40 2.83 -9.00
N ALA A 76 16.29 3.75 -8.67
CA ALA A 76 17.69 3.74 -9.11
C ALA A 76 18.62 2.91 -8.21
N ASN A 77 18.08 2.08 -7.31
CA ASN A 77 18.82 1.26 -6.33
C ASN A 77 19.72 2.10 -5.40
N ASP A 78 19.27 3.29 -5.00
CA ASP A 78 19.99 4.15 -4.05
C ASP A 78 19.02 4.89 -3.13
N TYR A 79 19.04 4.53 -1.84
CA TYR A 79 18.21 5.15 -0.80
C TYR A 79 18.84 6.39 -0.15
N THR A 80 19.92 6.92 -0.72
CA THR A 80 20.60 8.10 -0.16
C THR A 80 19.66 9.30 -0.07
N GLY A 81 19.29 9.67 1.17
CA GLY A 81 18.42 10.81 1.45
C GLY A 81 16.93 10.54 1.42
N HIS A 82 16.49 9.29 1.17
CA HIS A 82 15.11 8.87 1.32
C HIS A 82 14.76 8.65 2.79
N PHE A 83 13.59 9.06 3.23
CA PHE A 83 13.17 8.90 4.61
C PHE A 83 11.64 8.87 4.75
N ASN A 84 11.16 8.06 5.69
CA ASN A 84 9.82 8.16 6.23
C ASN A 84 9.74 9.32 7.23
N VAL A 85 8.59 9.92 7.38
CA VAL A 85 8.32 10.86 8.47
C VAL A 85 7.61 10.13 9.60
N ILE A 86 8.24 10.07 10.77
CA ILE A 86 7.66 9.45 11.96
C ILE A 86 7.20 10.57 12.89
N ALA A 87 5.90 10.70 13.07
CA ALA A 87 5.28 11.68 13.95
C ALA A 87 4.72 10.99 15.20
N THR A 88 5.09 11.45 16.39
CA THR A 88 4.65 10.85 17.65
C THR A 88 3.91 11.87 18.51
N TRP A 89 2.64 11.63 18.79
CA TRP A 89 1.93 12.26 19.90
C TRP A 89 2.20 11.50 21.19
N LYS A 90 2.80 12.18 22.16
CA LYS A 90 3.17 11.55 23.43
C LYS A 90 1.99 11.39 24.37
N GLY A 91 1.70 10.15 24.73
CA GLY A 91 0.76 9.77 25.79
C GLY A 91 1.41 9.73 27.17
N THR A 92 0.76 9.05 28.13
CA THR A 92 1.31 8.85 29.47
C THR A 92 2.28 7.66 29.55
N GLY A 93 2.32 6.81 28.53
CA GLY A 93 3.19 5.63 28.47
C GLY A 93 2.73 4.47 29.38
N GLU A 94 1.45 4.42 29.74
CA GLU A 94 0.88 3.33 30.55
C GLU A 94 0.60 2.08 29.71
N GLN A 95 0.46 2.25 28.39
CA GLN A 95 0.14 1.20 27.44
C GLN A 95 1.08 1.27 26.24
N ALA A 96 1.24 0.15 25.52
CA ALA A 96 1.98 0.08 24.27
C ALA A 96 1.39 1.03 23.20
N PRO A 97 2.18 1.54 22.25
CA PRO A 97 1.73 2.54 21.28
C PRO A 97 0.67 2.02 20.32
N VAL A 98 -0.08 2.95 19.72
CA VAL A 98 -0.96 2.73 18.57
C VAL A 98 -0.30 3.33 17.33
N TYR A 99 -0.21 2.55 16.27
CA TYR A 99 0.32 3.01 14.99
C TYR A 99 -0.81 3.49 14.07
N VAL A 100 -0.57 4.60 13.37
CA VAL A 100 -1.39 5.06 12.26
C VAL A 100 -0.47 5.24 11.05
N ASN A 101 -0.90 4.80 9.87
CA ASN A 101 -0.07 4.78 8.67
C ASN A 101 -0.82 5.41 7.50
N ALA A 102 -0.10 6.14 6.66
CA ALA A 102 -0.52 6.62 5.34
C ALA A 102 0.72 6.86 4.48
N HIS A 103 0.59 6.83 3.15
CA HIS A 103 1.75 7.02 2.29
C HIS A 103 1.83 8.41 1.65
N ILE A 104 3.05 8.83 1.35
CA ILE A 104 3.37 10.15 0.80
C ILE A 104 3.51 10.10 -0.72
N ASP A 105 3.93 8.94 -1.24
CA ASP A 105 4.19 8.77 -2.66
C ASP A 105 2.92 8.68 -3.49
N THR A 106 3.10 8.77 -4.79
CA THR A 106 2.05 8.68 -5.81
C THR A 106 2.54 7.88 -6.99
N VAL A 107 1.61 7.31 -7.76
CA VAL A 107 1.92 6.81 -9.11
C VAL A 107 2.32 7.94 -10.04
N MET A 108 2.80 7.61 -11.24
CA MET A 108 2.99 8.58 -12.31
C MET A 108 1.65 9.15 -12.78
N ALA A 109 1.60 10.46 -13.02
CA ALA A 109 0.41 11.12 -13.52
C ALA A 109 -0.06 10.50 -14.85
N CYS A 110 -1.31 10.07 -14.90
CA CYS A 110 -1.95 9.60 -16.14
C CYS A 110 -2.45 10.75 -17.04
N SER A 111 -2.48 11.99 -16.52
CA SER A 111 -2.83 13.22 -17.25
C SER A 111 -2.03 14.40 -16.74
N PRO A 112 -1.59 15.32 -17.62
CA PRO A 112 -0.98 16.59 -17.21
C PRO A 112 -1.95 17.51 -16.43
N ASP A 113 -3.25 17.28 -16.51
CA ASP A 113 -4.27 18.12 -15.84
C ASP A 113 -4.31 17.89 -14.33
N LEU A 114 -3.64 16.84 -13.83
CA LEU A 114 -3.54 16.55 -12.40
C LEU A 114 -2.47 17.42 -11.68
N MET A 115 -1.63 18.12 -12.42
CA MET A 115 -0.58 18.97 -11.88
C MET A 115 -0.48 20.28 -12.66
N PRO A 116 -0.54 21.47 -12.00
CA PRO A 116 -0.73 21.69 -10.56
C PRO A 116 -2.15 21.34 -10.09
N PRO A 117 -2.36 21.15 -8.78
CA PRO A 117 -3.69 20.92 -8.24
C PRO A 117 -4.60 22.13 -8.48
N HIS A 118 -5.90 21.88 -8.55
CA HIS A 118 -6.92 22.94 -8.63
C HIS A 118 -8.11 22.61 -7.73
N ALA A 119 -8.98 23.58 -7.51
CA ALA A 119 -10.18 23.42 -6.69
C ALA A 119 -11.33 24.19 -7.34
N ASP A 120 -12.54 23.63 -7.26
CA ASP A 120 -13.77 24.27 -7.76
C ASP A 120 -14.43 25.13 -6.68
N ASP A 121 -14.21 24.80 -5.42
CA ASP A 121 -14.77 25.45 -4.24
C ASP A 121 -13.82 25.29 -3.03
N ASP A 122 -14.28 25.66 -1.84
CA ASP A 122 -13.52 25.57 -0.58
C ASP A 122 -13.49 24.14 0.01
N ASP A 123 -14.05 23.14 -0.69
CA ASP A 123 -14.15 21.77 -0.18
C ASP A 123 -13.47 20.74 -1.06
N ARG A 124 -13.57 20.80 -2.39
CA ARG A 124 -13.04 19.79 -3.30
C ARG A 124 -11.72 20.22 -3.94
N ILE A 125 -10.69 19.38 -3.79
CA ILE A 125 -9.38 19.53 -4.42
C ILE A 125 -9.19 18.41 -5.44
N TYR A 126 -8.67 18.77 -6.62
CA TYR A 126 -8.27 17.87 -7.70
C TYR A 126 -6.75 17.91 -7.82
N GLY A 127 -6.12 16.77 -8.02
CA GLY A 127 -4.67 16.69 -8.21
C GLY A 127 -4.14 15.28 -8.03
N LEU A 128 -2.93 15.05 -8.50
CA LEU A 128 -2.26 13.75 -8.38
C LEU A 128 -2.00 13.41 -6.90
N GLY A 129 -2.44 12.23 -6.48
CA GLY A 129 -2.26 11.73 -5.11
C GLY A 129 -3.11 12.47 -4.07
N VAL A 130 -4.03 13.36 -4.48
CA VAL A 130 -4.87 14.08 -3.51
C VAL A 130 -5.80 13.16 -2.75
N HIS A 131 -6.22 12.06 -3.37
CA HIS A 131 -6.99 10.99 -2.77
C HIS A 131 -6.08 9.84 -2.32
N ASP A 132 -5.16 9.41 -3.18
CA ASP A 132 -4.26 8.28 -2.99
C ASP A 132 -2.80 8.76 -2.96
N ASP A 133 -2.25 9.18 -1.78
CA ASP A 133 -2.81 9.00 -0.42
C ASP A 133 -2.66 10.29 0.43
N LYS A 134 -2.37 11.44 -0.20
CA LYS A 134 -2.10 12.72 0.51
C LYS A 134 -3.28 13.19 1.36
N GLY A 135 -4.52 12.87 0.95
CA GLY A 135 -5.72 13.15 1.72
C GLY A 135 -5.76 12.40 3.06
N HIS A 136 -5.27 11.18 3.08
CA HIS A 136 -5.22 10.36 4.29
C HIS A 136 -4.06 10.78 5.19
N VAL A 137 -2.91 11.16 4.63
CA VAL A 137 -1.85 11.86 5.40
C VAL A 137 -2.40 13.13 6.04
N ALA A 138 -3.22 13.91 5.31
CA ALA A 138 -3.88 15.09 5.87
C ALA A 138 -4.86 14.72 7.00
N ALA A 139 -5.56 13.58 6.90
CA ALA A 139 -6.44 13.13 7.99
C ALA A 139 -5.65 12.78 9.27
N ILE A 140 -4.48 12.15 9.15
CA ILE A 140 -3.57 11.95 10.30
C ILE A 140 -3.12 13.29 10.86
N TYR A 141 -2.71 14.24 10.00
CA TYR A 141 -2.33 15.58 10.44
C TYR A 141 -3.47 16.26 11.21
N GLY A 142 -4.71 16.19 10.71
CA GLY A 142 -5.89 16.75 11.37
C GLY A 142 -6.15 16.14 12.75
N ALA A 143 -6.00 14.82 12.89
CA ALA A 143 -6.11 14.14 14.18
C ALA A 143 -5.01 14.62 15.17
N PHE A 144 -3.75 14.68 14.72
CA PHE A 144 -2.63 15.16 15.54
C PHE A 144 -2.78 16.65 15.93
N LYS A 145 -3.25 17.49 14.98
CA LYS A 145 -3.56 18.90 15.24
C LYS A 145 -4.63 19.02 16.33
N TYR A 146 -5.71 18.24 16.23
CA TYR A 146 -6.75 18.21 17.26
C TYR A 146 -6.20 17.79 18.63
N LEU A 147 -5.45 16.69 18.70
CA LEU A 147 -4.82 16.22 19.94
C LEU A 147 -3.92 17.30 20.56
N SER A 148 -3.17 18.01 19.73
CA SER A 148 -2.26 19.09 20.13
C SER A 148 -3.02 20.31 20.67
N GLU A 149 -4.00 20.83 19.95
CA GLU A 149 -4.76 22.02 20.32
C GLU A 149 -5.60 21.82 21.59
N HIS A 150 -6.09 20.59 21.82
CA HIS A 150 -6.90 20.24 22.98
C HIS A 150 -6.08 19.60 24.12
N ASN A 151 -4.74 19.47 23.94
CA ASN A 151 -3.84 18.86 24.92
C ASN A 151 -4.35 17.51 25.44
N VAL A 152 -4.84 16.65 24.53
CA VAL A 152 -5.48 15.36 24.85
C VAL A 152 -4.45 14.42 25.47
N LYS A 153 -4.79 13.78 26.59
CA LYS A 153 -3.93 12.81 27.27
C LYS A 153 -4.44 11.40 26.99
N LEU A 154 -3.67 10.62 26.23
CA LEU A 154 -3.93 9.21 25.97
C LEU A 154 -3.02 8.33 26.84
N PRO A 155 -3.41 7.10 27.21
CA PRO A 155 -2.56 6.21 27.99
C PRO A 155 -1.39 5.61 27.18
N PHE A 156 -1.33 5.84 25.87
CA PHE A 156 -0.33 5.34 24.94
C PHE A 156 0.17 6.46 23.99
N ASP A 157 1.34 6.26 23.43
CA ASP A 157 1.83 7.09 22.35
C ASP A 157 1.05 6.76 21.06
N VAL A 158 0.74 7.77 20.25
CA VAL A 158 0.25 7.59 18.88
C VAL A 158 1.40 7.84 17.92
N ILE A 159 1.76 6.84 17.14
CA ILE A 159 2.91 6.91 16.23
C ILE A 159 2.40 6.89 14.79
N GLY A 160 2.52 8.03 14.11
CA GLY A 160 2.26 8.19 12.68
C GLY A 160 3.46 7.72 11.86
N HIS A 161 3.28 6.68 11.08
CA HIS A 161 4.18 6.25 10.02
C HIS A 161 3.71 6.85 8.70
N LEU A 162 4.32 7.97 8.29
CA LEU A 162 4.03 8.62 7.02
C LEU A 162 5.13 8.16 6.06
N VAL A 163 4.78 7.21 5.20
CA VAL A 163 5.77 6.36 4.53
C VAL A 163 5.96 6.71 3.06
N VAL A 164 7.08 6.28 2.50
CA VAL A 164 7.41 6.37 1.08
C VAL A 164 7.21 5.03 0.40
N GLU A 165 7.12 5.00 -0.94
CA GLU A 165 7.16 3.79 -1.77
C GLU A 165 6.08 2.73 -1.46
N GLU A 166 4.87 3.15 -1.07
CA GLU A 166 3.75 2.23 -0.96
C GLU A 166 3.37 1.66 -2.33
N GLU A 167 3.22 2.53 -3.33
CA GLU A 167 2.75 2.24 -4.69
C GLU A 167 3.65 1.26 -5.47
N ILE A 168 4.88 1.09 -5.02
CA ILE A 168 5.84 0.16 -5.63
C ILE A 168 6.15 -1.05 -4.75
N GLY A 169 5.35 -1.26 -3.68
CA GLY A 169 5.39 -2.47 -2.88
C GLY A 169 5.69 -2.28 -1.40
N GLY A 170 5.49 -1.07 -0.85
CA GLY A 170 5.48 -0.81 0.59
C GLY A 170 6.85 -0.81 1.26
N ASN A 171 7.93 -0.41 0.55
CA ASN A 171 9.28 -0.40 1.12
C ASN A 171 9.41 0.53 2.34
N GLY A 172 8.70 1.67 2.33
CA GLY A 172 8.64 2.57 3.48
C GLY A 172 8.01 1.93 4.71
N SER A 173 6.87 1.25 4.54
CA SER A 173 6.22 0.49 5.62
C SER A 173 7.05 -0.71 6.08
N LEU A 174 7.70 -1.43 5.15
CA LEU A 174 8.65 -2.48 5.49
C LEU A 174 9.75 -1.94 6.41
N TRP A 175 10.37 -0.80 6.02
CA TRP A 175 11.42 -0.17 6.82
C TRP A 175 10.91 0.33 8.15
N ALA A 176 9.74 0.97 8.19
CA ALA A 176 9.13 1.49 9.41
C ALA A 176 8.86 0.37 10.42
N VAL A 177 8.31 -0.76 9.97
CA VAL A 177 8.01 -1.91 10.81
C VAL A 177 9.28 -2.61 11.31
N ARG A 178 10.32 -2.76 10.46
CA ARG A 178 11.61 -3.36 10.84
C ARG A 178 12.37 -2.53 11.87
N HIS A 179 12.19 -1.20 11.84
CA HIS A 179 12.89 -0.27 12.74
C HIS A 179 11.97 0.35 13.80
N ALA A 180 10.77 -0.21 14.00
CA ALA A 180 9.89 0.19 15.08
C ALA A 180 10.57 -0.07 16.43
N LYS A 181 10.61 0.96 17.29
CA LYS A 181 11.27 0.88 18.60
C LYS A 181 10.53 -0.03 19.58
N GLU A 182 9.22 -0.18 19.37
CA GLU A 182 8.32 -0.91 20.26
C GLU A 182 7.25 -1.64 19.47
N LYS A 183 6.81 -2.78 19.98
CA LYS A 183 5.64 -3.47 19.46
C LYS A 183 4.37 -2.74 19.92
N GLY A 184 3.52 -2.34 18.97
CA GLY A 184 2.27 -1.65 19.26
C GLY A 184 1.15 -2.56 19.76
N GLN A 185 0.03 -1.94 20.10
CA GLN A 185 -1.23 -2.64 20.35
C GLN A 185 -1.92 -3.04 19.04
N CYS A 186 -1.88 -2.15 18.07
CA CYS A 186 -2.51 -2.29 16.76
C CYS A 186 -1.97 -1.25 15.78
N ALA A 187 -2.34 -1.41 14.51
CA ALA A 187 -2.04 -0.46 13.46
C ALA A 187 -3.29 -0.16 12.62
N LEU A 188 -3.49 1.11 12.31
CA LEU A 188 -4.54 1.62 11.44
C LEU A 188 -3.89 2.24 10.22
N MET A 189 -4.03 1.61 9.05
CA MET A 189 -3.69 2.21 7.78
C MET A 189 -4.84 3.09 7.32
N LEU A 190 -4.51 4.25 6.81
CA LEU A 190 -5.46 5.12 6.14
C LEU A 190 -5.11 5.13 4.66
N ASP A 191 -5.94 4.48 3.87
CA ASP A 191 -5.79 4.34 2.43
C ASP A 191 -7.09 3.76 1.85
N GLY A 192 -7.38 4.05 0.57
CA GLY A 192 -8.54 3.52 -0.12
C GLY A 192 -9.74 4.47 -0.12
N ASN A 193 -10.95 3.90 -0.27
CA ASN A 193 -12.16 4.66 -0.53
C ASN A 193 -13.14 4.55 0.64
N GLU A 194 -14.08 5.51 0.73
CA GLU A 194 -15.17 5.43 1.68
C GLU A 194 -16.02 4.16 1.48
N GLY A 195 -16.50 3.63 2.57
CA GLY A 195 -17.49 2.56 2.61
C GLY A 195 -16.95 1.17 2.93
N LEU A 196 -15.64 0.94 2.86
CA LEU A 196 -15.05 -0.36 3.17
C LEU A 196 -14.02 -0.25 4.29
N LEU A 197 -14.33 -0.84 5.45
CA LEU A 197 -13.36 -1.10 6.51
C LEU A 197 -12.70 -2.46 6.26
N MET A 198 -11.46 -2.41 5.80
CA MET A 198 -10.71 -3.58 5.36
C MET A 198 -9.99 -4.22 6.55
N HIS A 199 -10.44 -5.39 6.98
CA HIS A 199 -9.77 -6.15 8.04
C HIS A 199 -8.84 -7.24 7.50
N ALA A 200 -8.87 -7.47 6.19
CA ALA A 200 -7.99 -8.41 5.50
C ALA A 200 -7.71 -7.92 4.07
N CYS A 201 -6.51 -8.22 3.59
CA CYS A 201 -6.12 -8.00 2.20
C CYS A 201 -5.41 -9.23 1.64
N ARG A 202 -5.48 -9.42 0.32
CA ARG A 202 -4.66 -10.43 -0.35
C ARG A 202 -3.21 -9.96 -0.50
N GLY A 203 -2.31 -10.92 -0.70
CA GLY A 203 -0.96 -10.66 -1.19
C GLY A 203 -0.92 -10.55 -2.72
N CYS A 204 0.23 -10.18 -3.23
CA CYS A 204 0.46 -10.05 -4.66
C CYS A 204 1.92 -10.33 -5.00
N ILE A 205 2.16 -11.09 -6.07
CA ILE A 205 3.47 -11.22 -6.68
C ILE A 205 3.39 -10.81 -8.16
N TRP A 206 4.47 -10.21 -8.67
CA TRP A 206 4.55 -9.84 -10.09
C TRP A 206 5.66 -10.63 -10.78
N PRO A 207 5.35 -11.79 -11.36
CA PRO A 207 6.30 -12.52 -12.16
C PRO A 207 6.61 -11.76 -13.45
N ARG A 208 7.90 -11.50 -13.68
CA ARG A 208 8.45 -11.04 -14.95
C ARG A 208 9.18 -12.20 -15.61
N ILE A 209 8.73 -12.62 -16.78
CA ILE A 209 9.35 -13.70 -17.54
C ILE A 209 9.96 -13.11 -18.79
N THR A 210 11.27 -13.28 -18.94
CA THR A 210 12.02 -12.88 -20.12
C THR A 210 12.45 -14.14 -20.87
N CYS A 211 12.09 -14.24 -22.14
CA CYS A 211 12.47 -15.33 -23.02
C CYS A 211 13.51 -14.87 -24.04
N THR A 212 14.45 -15.77 -24.37
CA THR A 212 15.51 -15.51 -25.33
C THR A 212 15.44 -16.49 -26.48
N GLY A 213 15.69 -15.98 -27.69
CA GLY A 213 15.60 -16.73 -28.95
C GLY A 213 16.84 -16.60 -29.81
N ILE A 214 16.78 -17.18 -31.02
CA ILE A 214 17.82 -17.11 -32.03
C ILE A 214 17.21 -16.47 -33.25
N SER A 215 17.78 -15.34 -33.71
CA SER A 215 17.29 -14.57 -34.83
C SER A 215 17.62 -15.22 -36.18
N CYS A 216 16.72 -15.07 -37.12
CA CYS A 216 16.99 -15.24 -38.54
C CYS A 216 15.99 -14.44 -39.39
N HIS A 217 16.29 -14.26 -40.66
CA HIS A 217 15.31 -13.75 -41.62
C HIS A 217 14.21 -14.82 -41.85
N PRO A 218 12.91 -14.45 -41.83
CA PRO A 218 11.82 -15.44 -41.97
C PRO A 218 11.91 -16.34 -43.22
N GLY A 219 12.49 -15.85 -44.31
CA GLY A 219 12.74 -16.62 -45.54
C GLY A 219 13.83 -17.68 -45.42
N ASP A 220 14.70 -17.59 -44.42
CA ASP A 220 15.86 -18.50 -44.26
C ASP A 220 15.64 -19.60 -43.19
N ARG A 221 14.43 -19.71 -42.64
CA ARG A 221 14.08 -20.70 -41.61
C ARG A 221 14.46 -22.16 -41.95
N LYS A 222 14.52 -22.51 -43.22
CA LYS A 222 14.94 -23.86 -43.66
C LYS A 222 16.45 -24.04 -43.68
N LYS A 223 17.23 -22.95 -43.68
CA LYS A 223 18.68 -22.96 -43.86
C LYS A 223 19.47 -22.66 -42.59
N GLN A 224 18.84 -22.02 -41.62
CA GLN A 224 19.47 -21.55 -40.40
C GLN A 224 18.72 -22.08 -39.19
N LYS A 225 19.44 -22.37 -38.09
CA LYS A 225 18.84 -22.64 -36.77
C LYS A 225 18.21 -21.33 -36.28
N PHE A 226 16.97 -21.39 -35.90
CA PHE A 226 16.24 -20.26 -35.30
C PHE A 226 15.41 -20.73 -34.11
N ALA A 227 15.06 -19.79 -33.23
CA ALA A 227 14.14 -20.00 -32.14
C ALA A 227 13.50 -18.64 -31.81
N SER A 228 12.18 -18.58 -31.83
CA SER A 228 11.45 -17.36 -31.55
C SER A 228 11.28 -17.15 -30.05
N ALA A 229 11.81 -16.07 -29.53
CA ALA A 229 11.57 -15.69 -28.14
C ALA A 229 10.07 -15.49 -27.83
N TYR A 230 9.29 -15.04 -28.81
CA TYR A 230 7.84 -14.91 -28.67
C TYR A 230 7.12 -16.26 -28.52
N ASP A 231 7.55 -17.28 -29.28
CA ASP A 231 6.94 -18.61 -29.17
C ASP A 231 7.20 -19.22 -27.76
N TYR A 232 8.41 -19.02 -27.24
CA TYR A 232 8.72 -19.39 -25.85
C TYR A 232 7.91 -18.58 -24.83
N LEU A 233 7.74 -17.26 -25.05
CA LEU A 233 6.96 -16.43 -24.17
C LEU A 233 5.49 -16.86 -24.11
N GLN A 234 4.88 -17.22 -25.26
CA GLN A 234 3.51 -17.74 -25.29
C GLN A 234 3.37 -19.01 -24.44
N LYS A 235 4.35 -19.90 -24.52
CA LYS A 235 4.39 -21.11 -23.70
C LYS A 235 4.53 -20.81 -22.22
N ALA A 236 5.45 -19.93 -21.86
CA ALA A 236 5.64 -19.51 -20.47
C ALA A 236 4.39 -18.85 -19.87
N ILE A 237 3.67 -18.05 -20.67
CA ILE A 237 2.38 -17.48 -20.25
C ILE A 237 1.35 -18.58 -19.96
N GLU A 238 1.29 -19.60 -20.83
CA GLU A 238 0.35 -20.70 -20.62
C GLU A 238 0.70 -21.52 -19.37
N ASP A 239 1.98 -21.80 -19.13
CA ASP A 239 2.45 -22.46 -17.93
C ASP A 239 2.05 -21.69 -16.65
N VAL A 240 2.16 -20.35 -16.64
CA VAL A 240 1.70 -19.55 -15.52
C VAL A 240 0.19 -19.60 -15.36
N ARG A 241 -0.58 -19.60 -16.45
CA ARG A 241 -2.05 -19.77 -16.40
C ARG A 241 -2.43 -21.13 -15.83
N GLU A 242 -1.73 -22.19 -16.21
CA GLU A 242 -1.95 -23.53 -15.65
C GLU A 242 -1.59 -23.56 -14.15
N ALA A 243 -0.46 -22.99 -13.73
CA ALA A 243 -0.08 -22.87 -12.33
C ALA A 243 -1.15 -22.12 -11.51
N HIS A 244 -1.68 -21.02 -12.06
CA HIS A 244 -2.76 -20.27 -11.44
C HIS A 244 -4.08 -21.08 -11.37
N ALA A 245 -4.43 -21.82 -12.42
CA ALA A 245 -5.60 -22.68 -12.42
C ALA A 245 -5.48 -23.81 -11.38
N GLU A 246 -4.29 -24.39 -11.21
CA GLU A 246 -3.99 -25.37 -10.16
C GLU A 246 -4.14 -24.74 -8.76
N TYR A 247 -3.67 -23.51 -8.56
CA TYR A 247 -3.87 -22.77 -7.32
C TYR A 247 -5.36 -22.50 -7.04
N CYS A 248 -6.12 -22.01 -8.03
CA CYS A 248 -7.56 -21.81 -7.89
C CYS A 248 -8.32 -23.11 -7.62
N ALA A 249 -7.89 -24.24 -8.19
CA ALA A 249 -8.47 -25.55 -7.90
C ALA A 249 -8.17 -25.98 -6.46
N TRP A 250 -6.94 -25.78 -6.00
CA TRP A 250 -6.54 -26.07 -4.62
C TRP A 250 -7.36 -25.26 -3.60
N LEU A 251 -7.62 -23.98 -3.88
CA LEU A 251 -8.43 -23.10 -3.00
C LEU A 251 -9.86 -23.60 -2.81
N LYS A 252 -10.46 -24.30 -3.79
CA LYS A 252 -11.80 -24.88 -3.64
C LYS A 252 -11.86 -25.95 -2.57
N ASP A 253 -10.77 -26.72 -2.41
CA ASP A 253 -10.66 -27.75 -1.40
C ASP A 253 -10.09 -27.21 -0.08
N HIS A 254 -9.50 -26.01 -0.11
CA HIS A 254 -8.86 -25.33 1.01
C HIS A 254 -9.33 -23.87 1.07
N PRO A 255 -10.62 -23.64 1.37
CA PRO A 255 -11.17 -22.28 1.38
C PRO A 255 -10.46 -21.42 2.43
N VAL A 256 -10.12 -20.21 2.03
CA VAL A 256 -9.45 -19.23 2.90
C VAL A 256 -10.53 -18.37 3.58
N LYS A 257 -10.52 -18.37 4.92
CA LYS A 257 -11.47 -17.58 5.72
C LYS A 257 -11.51 -16.13 5.23
N TYR A 258 -12.70 -15.61 5.00
CA TYR A 258 -13.03 -14.28 4.47
C TYR A 258 -12.84 -14.10 2.96
N PHE A 259 -12.26 -15.06 2.24
CA PHE A 259 -12.04 -15.00 0.78
C PHE A 259 -12.75 -16.14 0.04
N GLU A 260 -13.73 -16.80 0.68
CA GLU A 260 -14.40 -17.98 0.16
C GLU A 260 -15.11 -17.72 -1.18
N ASP A 261 -15.64 -16.50 -1.36
CA ASP A 261 -16.37 -16.08 -2.57
C ASP A 261 -15.47 -15.30 -3.57
N GLU A 262 -14.19 -15.13 -3.25
CA GLU A 262 -13.25 -14.38 -4.06
C GLU A 262 -12.39 -15.29 -4.95
N VAL A 263 -11.89 -14.74 -6.04
CA VAL A 263 -10.94 -15.42 -6.94
C VAL A 263 -9.65 -14.61 -6.99
N PRO A 264 -8.49 -15.23 -6.72
CA PRO A 264 -7.23 -14.51 -6.85
C PRO A 264 -7.03 -14.07 -8.31
N PRO A 265 -6.70 -12.79 -8.58
CA PRO A 265 -6.55 -12.34 -9.95
C PRO A 265 -5.26 -12.85 -10.59
N LEU A 266 -5.33 -13.14 -11.90
CA LEU A 266 -4.17 -13.22 -12.77
C LEU A 266 -4.37 -12.22 -13.92
N ASN A 267 -3.50 -11.22 -14.01
CA ASN A 267 -3.52 -10.26 -15.10
C ASN A 267 -2.18 -10.24 -15.84
N ILE A 268 -2.21 -10.32 -17.16
CA ILE A 268 -1.04 -10.16 -18.02
C ILE A 268 -1.01 -8.70 -18.45
N GLY A 269 -0.31 -7.88 -17.68
CA GLY A 269 -0.34 -6.41 -17.82
C GLY A 269 0.59 -5.90 -18.92
N MET A 270 1.73 -6.57 -19.13
CA MET A 270 2.74 -6.14 -20.11
C MET A 270 3.19 -7.31 -20.97
N ILE A 271 3.27 -7.09 -22.29
CA ILE A 271 3.89 -8.00 -23.26
C ILE A 271 4.73 -7.18 -24.23
N HIS A 272 5.97 -7.61 -24.43
CA HIS A 272 6.86 -7.04 -25.45
C HIS A 272 7.59 -8.14 -26.20
N ALA A 273 7.66 -8.05 -27.52
CA ALA A 273 8.35 -9.04 -28.36
C ALA A 273 8.84 -8.44 -29.68
N GLY A 274 10.15 -8.51 -29.89
CA GLY A 274 10.78 -8.08 -31.14
C GLY A 274 10.69 -6.57 -31.41
N ASN A 275 11.32 -6.13 -32.50
CA ASN A 275 11.38 -4.71 -32.90
C ASN A 275 11.28 -4.50 -34.41
N TRP A 276 11.27 -5.58 -35.19
CA TRP A 276 11.21 -5.53 -36.66
C TRP A 276 10.44 -6.72 -37.24
N PRO A 277 9.45 -6.50 -38.13
CA PRO A 277 8.56 -7.58 -38.61
C PRO A 277 9.25 -8.64 -39.44
N ALA A 278 10.39 -8.31 -40.11
CA ALA A 278 11.14 -9.24 -40.93
C ALA A 278 12.32 -9.92 -40.20
N THR A 279 12.23 -10.03 -38.86
CA THR A 279 13.25 -10.68 -38.03
C THR A 279 12.56 -11.55 -36.98
N VAL A 280 13.05 -12.79 -36.81
CA VAL A 280 12.58 -13.64 -35.68
C VAL A 280 13.01 -13.00 -34.35
N PRO A 281 12.11 -12.75 -33.42
CA PRO A 281 12.43 -12.11 -32.14
C PRO A 281 13.49 -12.86 -31.34
N THR A 282 14.52 -12.15 -30.89
CA THR A 282 15.56 -12.69 -29.99
C THR A 282 15.27 -12.48 -28.52
N GLU A 283 14.38 -11.55 -28.21
CA GLU A 283 13.94 -11.26 -26.86
C GLU A 283 12.43 -11.00 -26.83
N ALA A 284 11.79 -11.50 -25.82
CA ALA A 284 10.40 -11.21 -25.48
C ALA A 284 10.21 -11.29 -23.97
N PHE A 285 9.38 -10.42 -23.39
CA PHE A 285 9.04 -10.50 -21.99
C PHE A 285 7.56 -10.25 -21.73
N THR A 286 7.10 -10.76 -20.61
CA THR A 286 5.82 -10.41 -19.97
C THR A 286 6.04 -10.03 -18.53
N GLN A 287 5.16 -9.19 -18.01
CA GLN A 287 5.03 -8.91 -16.58
C GLN A 287 3.56 -9.03 -16.19
N MET A 288 3.29 -9.71 -15.09
CA MET A 288 1.94 -10.10 -14.68
C MET A 288 1.68 -9.69 -13.24
N VAL A 289 0.40 -9.53 -12.91
CA VAL A 289 -0.09 -9.49 -11.53
C VAL A 289 -0.65 -10.86 -11.19
N TYR A 290 -0.16 -11.48 -10.14
CA TYR A 290 -0.61 -12.76 -9.61
C TYR A 290 -1.04 -12.57 -8.15
N GLY A 291 -2.36 -12.64 -7.90
CA GLY A 291 -2.93 -12.49 -6.56
C GLY A 291 -2.73 -13.75 -5.73
N VAL A 292 -2.47 -13.56 -4.44
CA VAL A 292 -2.28 -14.67 -3.49
C VAL A 292 -3.13 -14.41 -2.26
N PHE A 293 -4.01 -15.36 -1.90
CA PHE A 293 -4.84 -15.22 -0.71
C PHE A 293 -4.07 -15.53 0.57
N PRO A 294 -4.48 -14.98 1.71
CA PRO A 294 -3.84 -15.29 2.99
C PRO A 294 -3.80 -16.79 3.25
N GLY A 295 -2.68 -17.28 3.77
CA GLY A 295 -2.52 -18.67 4.20
C GLY A 295 -2.35 -18.78 5.71
N ALA A 296 -2.18 -20.00 6.20
CA ALA A 296 -1.82 -20.23 7.59
C ALA A 296 -0.41 -19.70 7.92
N ASP A 297 0.43 -19.59 6.90
CA ASP A 297 1.76 -18.98 6.94
C ASP A 297 1.76 -17.74 6.03
N TYR A 298 2.29 -16.59 6.51
CA TYR A 298 2.44 -15.38 5.72
C TYR A 298 3.39 -15.55 4.51
N ASN A 299 4.21 -16.61 4.50
CA ASN A 299 5.06 -16.98 3.36
C ASN A 299 4.31 -17.62 2.18
N ILE A 300 2.99 -17.56 2.13
CA ILE A 300 2.22 -18.16 1.03
C ILE A 300 2.67 -17.64 -0.35
N ASN A 301 3.13 -16.39 -0.44
CA ASN A 301 3.70 -15.85 -1.67
C ASN A 301 4.89 -16.69 -2.15
N SER A 302 5.76 -17.16 -1.25
CA SER A 302 6.89 -18.01 -1.60
C SER A 302 6.46 -19.37 -2.15
N VAL A 303 5.33 -19.91 -1.69
CA VAL A 303 4.75 -21.16 -2.21
C VAL A 303 4.28 -20.97 -3.65
N GLU A 304 3.60 -19.87 -3.92
CA GLU A 304 3.10 -19.60 -5.26
C GLU A 304 4.22 -19.19 -6.24
N ARG A 305 5.25 -18.48 -5.79
CA ARG A 305 6.47 -18.24 -6.57
C ARG A 305 7.10 -19.57 -6.98
N LYS A 306 7.26 -20.50 -6.03
CA LYS A 306 7.80 -21.82 -6.31
C LYS A 306 6.91 -22.63 -7.26
N ARG A 307 5.60 -22.55 -7.17
CA ARG A 307 4.67 -23.20 -8.10
C ARG A 307 4.91 -22.72 -9.54
N ILE A 308 5.05 -21.40 -9.75
CA ILE A 308 5.37 -20.82 -11.06
C ILE A 308 6.73 -21.32 -11.55
N GLU A 309 7.76 -21.23 -10.70
CA GLU A 309 9.13 -21.69 -11.05
C GLU A 309 9.17 -23.17 -11.42
N ASP A 310 8.52 -24.03 -10.64
CA ASP A 310 8.48 -25.47 -10.88
C ASP A 310 7.73 -25.77 -12.20
N LYS A 311 6.63 -25.05 -12.48
CA LYS A 311 5.87 -25.23 -13.73
C LYS A 311 6.71 -24.90 -14.94
N LEU A 312 7.36 -23.73 -14.96
CA LEU A 312 8.26 -23.31 -16.02
C LEU A 312 9.46 -24.26 -16.18
N ALA A 313 10.04 -24.76 -15.08
CA ALA A 313 11.18 -25.65 -15.11
C ALA A 313 10.86 -27.06 -15.65
N THR A 314 9.61 -27.50 -15.53
CA THR A 314 9.17 -28.80 -16.04
C THR A 314 8.84 -28.80 -17.54
N ASP A 315 8.72 -27.64 -18.17
CA ASP A 315 8.50 -27.57 -19.62
C ASP A 315 9.82 -27.75 -20.39
N PRO A 316 9.97 -28.85 -21.15
CA PRO A 316 11.20 -29.14 -21.86
C PRO A 316 11.50 -28.16 -23.01
N ASP A 317 10.46 -27.51 -23.55
CA ASP A 317 10.59 -26.55 -24.64
C ASP A 317 11.15 -25.21 -24.15
N LEU A 318 10.97 -24.88 -22.87
CA LEU A 318 11.50 -23.67 -22.25
C LEU A 318 12.95 -23.81 -21.75
N ALA A 319 13.48 -25.03 -21.68
CA ALA A 319 14.80 -25.31 -21.10
C ALA A 319 15.91 -24.44 -21.69
N GLY A 320 16.52 -23.56 -20.88
CA GLY A 320 17.60 -22.66 -21.27
C GLY A 320 17.16 -21.43 -22.10
N HIS A 321 15.86 -21.19 -22.23
CA HIS A 321 15.29 -20.10 -23.04
C HIS A 321 14.52 -19.06 -22.25
N TYR A 322 14.39 -19.19 -20.92
CA TYR A 322 13.69 -18.24 -20.07
C TYR A 322 14.47 -17.86 -18.80
N LYS A 323 14.10 -16.73 -18.24
CA LYS A 323 14.43 -16.27 -16.90
C LYS A 323 13.14 -15.78 -16.26
N VAL A 324 12.87 -16.13 -15.00
CA VAL A 324 11.78 -15.59 -14.21
C VAL A 324 12.35 -14.77 -13.05
N GLU A 325 11.76 -13.60 -12.80
CA GLU A 325 12.07 -12.69 -11.70
C GLU A 325 10.74 -12.25 -11.08
N PHE A 326 10.73 -12.04 -9.77
CA PHE A 326 9.56 -11.48 -9.07
C PHE A 326 9.91 -10.05 -8.69
N THR A 327 9.28 -9.09 -9.36
CA THR A 327 9.59 -7.66 -9.23
C THR A 327 8.73 -6.94 -8.21
N PHE A 328 7.77 -7.65 -7.64
CA PHE A 328 6.87 -7.17 -6.60
C PHE A 328 6.42 -8.37 -5.76
N ASP A 329 6.46 -8.23 -4.43
CA ASP A 329 6.09 -9.28 -3.48
C ASP A 329 5.54 -8.64 -2.20
N VAL A 330 4.23 -8.42 -2.18
CA VAL A 330 3.52 -7.86 -1.03
C VAL A 330 2.69 -8.94 -0.37
N MET A 331 2.88 -9.12 0.92
CA MET A 331 2.24 -10.18 1.68
C MET A 331 0.79 -9.86 2.02
N ALA A 332 -0.05 -10.89 2.02
CA ALA A 332 -1.40 -10.81 2.53
C ALA A 332 -1.43 -10.53 4.04
N GLY A 333 -2.52 -9.94 4.53
CA GLY A 333 -2.71 -9.73 5.96
C GLY A 333 -4.15 -9.98 6.38
N VAL A 334 -4.34 -10.55 7.58
CA VAL A 334 -5.67 -10.82 8.14
C VAL A 334 -5.71 -10.45 9.62
N THR A 335 -6.64 -9.61 9.98
CA THR A 335 -7.11 -9.40 11.36
C THR A 335 -8.50 -10.04 11.48
N ASP A 336 -8.75 -10.78 12.56
CA ASP A 336 -10.07 -11.40 12.73
C ASP A 336 -11.14 -10.32 12.83
N VAL A 337 -12.30 -10.54 12.20
CA VAL A 337 -13.41 -9.58 12.20
C VAL A 337 -13.89 -9.24 13.61
N GLU A 338 -13.77 -10.19 14.53
CA GLU A 338 -14.15 -10.01 15.94
C GLU A 338 -13.04 -9.32 16.77
N ASP A 339 -11.88 -9.01 16.16
CA ASP A 339 -10.84 -8.29 16.88
C ASP A 339 -11.36 -6.92 17.35
N PRO A 340 -11.08 -6.53 18.60
CA PRO A 340 -11.46 -5.23 19.12
C PRO A 340 -11.11 -4.05 18.22
N LEU A 341 -9.98 -4.09 17.52
CA LEU A 341 -9.58 -3.04 16.59
C LEU A 341 -10.64 -2.77 15.51
N VAL A 342 -11.16 -3.84 14.90
CA VAL A 342 -12.17 -3.75 13.84
C VAL A 342 -13.44 -3.09 14.35
N GLN A 343 -13.94 -3.56 15.51
CA GLN A 343 -15.20 -3.09 16.09
C GLN A 343 -15.08 -1.65 16.62
N GLU A 344 -13.95 -1.31 17.23
CA GLU A 344 -13.68 0.05 17.76
C GLU A 344 -13.59 1.08 16.64
N PHE A 345 -12.86 0.74 15.55
CA PHE A 345 -12.74 1.67 14.44
C PHE A 345 -14.05 1.79 13.65
N HIS A 346 -14.78 0.68 13.47
CA HIS A 346 -16.12 0.71 12.88
C HIS A 346 -17.04 1.69 13.64
N GLN A 347 -17.10 1.59 14.98
CA GLN A 347 -17.89 2.50 15.78
C GLN A 347 -17.41 3.95 15.63
N ALA A 348 -16.10 4.18 15.66
CA ALA A 348 -15.52 5.52 15.53
C ALA A 348 -15.82 6.17 14.15
N ALA A 349 -15.82 5.37 13.08
CA ALA A 349 -16.17 5.83 11.75
C ALA A 349 -17.66 6.20 11.66
N VAL A 350 -18.56 5.37 12.20
CA VAL A 350 -19.99 5.65 12.25
C VAL A 350 -20.28 6.92 13.08
N ASP A 351 -19.61 7.08 14.21
CA ASP A 351 -19.77 8.28 15.07
C ASP A 351 -19.24 9.56 14.39
N ALA A 352 -18.36 9.41 13.41
CA ALA A 352 -17.86 10.51 12.58
C ALA A 352 -18.67 10.74 11.29
N ASP A 353 -19.85 10.11 11.16
CA ASP A 353 -20.72 10.19 9.98
C ASP A 353 -20.03 9.69 8.68
N LEU A 354 -19.29 8.57 8.82
CA LEU A 354 -18.69 7.83 7.70
C LEU A 354 -19.41 6.49 7.50
N SER A 355 -19.58 6.10 6.25
CA SER A 355 -20.00 4.73 5.91
C SER A 355 -18.82 3.77 6.12
N ALA A 356 -19.02 2.66 6.81
CA ALA A 356 -17.96 1.70 7.12
C ALA A 356 -18.49 0.26 7.11
N THR A 357 -18.61 -0.34 5.94
CA THR A 357 -18.92 -1.78 5.83
C THR A 357 -17.66 -2.59 6.10
N ILE A 358 -17.71 -3.50 7.07
CA ILE A 358 -16.59 -4.39 7.36
C ILE A 358 -16.45 -5.41 6.23
N GLY A 359 -15.27 -5.57 5.67
CA GLY A 359 -15.01 -6.48 4.56
C GLY A 359 -13.53 -6.71 4.28
N VAL A 360 -13.27 -7.38 3.16
CA VAL A 360 -11.92 -7.71 2.70
C VAL A 360 -11.54 -6.85 1.49
N PHE A 361 -10.25 -6.65 1.32
CA PHE A 361 -9.71 -5.97 0.15
C PHE A 361 -9.08 -6.96 -0.81
N ASN A 362 -9.68 -7.12 -1.99
CA ASN A 362 -9.13 -8.00 -3.03
C ASN A 362 -8.02 -7.30 -3.85
N ALA A 363 -7.16 -6.56 -3.13
CA ALA A 363 -5.90 -6.01 -3.60
C ALA A 363 -4.85 -6.11 -2.49
N ALA A 364 -3.59 -5.77 -2.77
CA ALA A 364 -2.53 -5.69 -1.77
C ALA A 364 -2.54 -4.30 -1.12
N CYS A 365 -2.10 -4.21 0.13
CA CYS A 365 -1.87 -2.98 0.88
C CYS A 365 -0.96 -3.27 2.09
N ASP A 366 -0.60 -2.25 2.84
CA ASP A 366 0.38 -2.31 3.92
C ASP A 366 -0.03 -3.13 5.15
N ILE A 367 -1.31 -3.57 5.28
CA ILE A 367 -1.77 -4.43 6.39
C ILE A 367 -0.81 -5.60 6.64
N GLY A 368 -0.30 -6.22 5.56
CA GLY A 368 0.56 -7.40 5.63
C GLY A 368 1.84 -7.17 6.44
N PHE A 369 2.47 -6.01 6.33
CA PHE A 369 3.71 -5.69 7.05
C PHE A 369 3.47 -5.60 8.57
N TYR A 370 2.45 -4.85 8.99
CA TYR A 370 2.12 -4.70 10.40
C TYR A 370 1.61 -6.01 10.99
N ARG A 371 0.76 -6.72 10.26
CA ARG A 371 0.19 -7.98 10.73
C ARG A 371 1.22 -9.08 10.90
N ASN A 372 2.11 -9.25 9.92
CA ASN A 372 3.02 -10.40 9.87
C ASN A 372 4.41 -10.09 10.44
N LEU A 373 4.97 -8.90 10.22
CA LEU A 373 6.32 -8.57 10.66
C LEU A 373 6.33 -7.92 12.05
N MET A 374 5.41 -6.99 12.32
CA MET A 374 5.27 -6.43 13.66
C MET A 374 4.45 -7.35 14.59
N GLY A 375 3.55 -8.16 14.03
CA GLY A 375 2.72 -9.11 14.77
C GLY A 375 1.61 -8.45 15.59
N VAL A 376 1.02 -7.36 15.08
CA VAL A 376 -0.11 -6.66 15.70
C VAL A 376 -1.37 -6.77 14.83
N PRO A 377 -2.58 -6.69 15.39
CA PRO A 377 -3.78 -6.46 14.59
C PRO A 377 -3.63 -5.22 13.72
N ALA A 378 -4.05 -5.30 12.45
CA ALA A 378 -3.95 -4.21 11.50
C ALA A 378 -5.19 -4.17 10.60
N ILE A 379 -5.69 -2.97 10.31
CA ILE A 379 -6.83 -2.71 9.43
C ILE A 379 -6.52 -1.53 8.51
N ASN A 380 -7.29 -1.41 7.44
CA ASN A 380 -7.19 -0.27 6.53
C ASN A 380 -8.58 0.36 6.29
N PHE A 381 -8.63 1.69 6.21
CA PHE A 381 -9.84 2.43 5.91
C PHE A 381 -9.51 3.77 5.26
N GLY A 382 -10.25 4.11 4.21
CA GLY A 382 -10.11 5.38 3.52
C GLY A 382 -11.42 6.15 3.36
N VAL A 383 -11.30 7.37 2.84
CA VAL A 383 -12.41 8.24 2.47
C VAL A 383 -12.23 8.74 1.05
N GLY A 384 -13.29 9.27 0.46
CA GLY A 384 -13.29 9.78 -0.90
C GLY A 384 -13.93 8.83 -1.90
N GLU A 385 -14.05 9.28 -3.14
CA GLU A 385 -14.69 8.54 -4.23
C GLU A 385 -13.67 7.56 -4.86
N LYS A 386 -14.15 6.55 -5.59
CA LYS A 386 -13.30 5.59 -6.31
C LYS A 386 -12.70 6.25 -7.56
N ASN A 387 -11.74 7.14 -7.38
CA ASN A 387 -11.10 7.89 -8.47
C ASN A 387 -9.55 7.93 -8.38
N ALA A 388 -8.95 7.14 -7.50
CA ALA A 388 -7.50 6.92 -7.46
C ALA A 388 -6.96 6.45 -8.82
N HIS A 389 -5.73 6.84 -9.17
CA HIS A 389 -5.05 6.50 -10.43
C HIS A 389 -5.83 6.91 -11.69
N SER A 390 -6.70 7.92 -11.60
CA SER A 390 -7.55 8.40 -12.70
C SER A 390 -7.25 9.85 -13.09
N MET A 391 -7.73 10.26 -14.27
CA MET A 391 -7.61 11.65 -14.76
C MET A 391 -8.40 12.67 -13.95
N HIS A 392 -9.28 12.21 -13.06
CA HIS A 392 -10.19 13.07 -12.30
C HIS A 392 -10.03 12.86 -10.80
N GLU A 393 -8.82 12.47 -10.37
CA GLU A 393 -8.52 12.24 -8.98
C GLU A 393 -8.84 13.48 -8.14
N SER A 394 -9.65 13.30 -7.11
CA SER A 394 -10.12 14.37 -6.23
C SER A 394 -10.57 13.84 -4.88
N ILE A 395 -10.56 14.71 -3.88
CA ILE A 395 -11.11 14.42 -2.54
C ILE A 395 -11.81 15.66 -1.99
N LYS A 396 -12.79 15.45 -1.10
CA LYS A 396 -13.39 16.53 -0.32
C LYS A 396 -12.66 16.71 1.01
N VAL A 397 -12.31 17.94 1.34
CA VAL A 397 -11.69 18.26 2.63
C VAL A 397 -12.62 17.94 3.79
N SER A 398 -13.94 18.07 3.58
CA SER A 398 -14.94 17.64 4.56
C SER A 398 -14.89 16.15 4.86
N ASP A 399 -14.59 15.28 3.89
CA ASP A 399 -14.41 13.84 4.12
C ASP A 399 -13.08 13.55 4.86
N VAL A 400 -12.01 14.28 4.51
CA VAL A 400 -10.73 14.23 5.25
C VAL A 400 -10.93 14.61 6.72
N LEU A 401 -11.73 15.63 7.01
CA LEU A 401 -12.05 16.05 8.39
C LEU A 401 -12.88 15.02 9.14
N LYS A 402 -13.85 14.38 8.48
CA LYS A 402 -14.58 13.25 9.07
C LYS A 402 -13.63 12.09 9.41
N LEU A 403 -12.67 11.79 8.56
CA LEU A 403 -11.67 10.77 8.83
C LEU A 403 -10.76 11.17 10.00
N SER A 404 -10.30 12.43 10.07
CA SER A 404 -9.57 12.95 11.23
C SER A 404 -10.37 12.76 12.54
N HIS A 405 -11.67 13.03 12.48
CA HIS A 405 -12.58 12.82 13.62
C HIS A 405 -12.71 11.32 13.97
N ALA A 406 -12.88 10.45 12.97
CA ALA A 406 -12.95 8.99 13.19
C ALA A 406 -11.66 8.45 13.85
N VAL A 407 -10.48 8.87 13.35
CA VAL A 407 -9.19 8.50 13.95
C VAL A 407 -9.12 8.96 15.41
N THR A 408 -9.49 10.20 15.68
CA THR A 408 -9.45 10.75 17.05
C THR A 408 -10.42 10.01 17.99
N ASN A 409 -11.66 9.72 17.53
CA ASN A 409 -12.63 8.92 18.28
C ASN A 409 -12.11 7.50 18.55
N PHE A 410 -11.51 6.86 17.56
CA PHE A 410 -10.90 5.54 17.71
C PHE A 410 -9.83 5.55 18.83
N LEU A 411 -8.93 6.54 18.81
CA LEU A 411 -7.90 6.67 19.85
C LEU A 411 -8.50 6.85 21.24
N ALA A 412 -9.60 7.59 21.35
CA ALA A 412 -10.33 7.76 22.61
C ALA A 412 -10.98 6.45 23.09
N ILE A 413 -11.68 5.73 22.19
CA ILE A 413 -12.30 4.44 22.49
C ILE A 413 -11.23 3.44 22.96
N ARG A 414 -10.12 3.35 22.25
CA ARG A 414 -8.98 2.49 22.56
C ARG A 414 -8.38 2.85 23.94
N GLY A 415 -8.23 4.14 24.23
CA GLY A 415 -7.70 4.62 25.52
C GLY A 415 -8.57 4.32 26.74
N MET A 416 -9.85 4.02 26.55
CA MET A 416 -10.75 3.62 27.63
C MET A 416 -10.64 2.14 28.01
N ARG A 417 -9.97 1.32 27.20
CA ARG A 417 -9.76 -0.11 27.47
C ARG A 417 -8.49 -0.33 28.30
N PRO A 418 -8.47 -1.36 29.18
CA PRO A 418 -7.21 -1.84 29.72
C PRO A 418 -6.39 -2.42 28.56
N GLY A 419 -5.34 -1.73 28.15
CA GLY A 419 -4.40 -2.21 27.15
C GLY A 419 -3.44 -3.25 27.73
N PRO A 420 -2.71 -4.00 26.86
CA PRO A 420 -1.58 -4.77 27.32
C PRO A 420 -0.60 -3.83 28.02
N SER A 421 -0.24 -4.14 29.27
CA SER A 421 0.83 -3.44 29.99
C SER A 421 2.16 -3.64 29.24
N ILE A 422 2.98 -2.60 29.24
CA ILE A 422 4.36 -2.60 28.70
C ILE A 422 5.22 -3.66 29.40
#